data_004d381a06bfaeabcce35ca773965077
#
_entry.id   004d381a06bfaeabcce35ca773965077
#
_cell.length_a   1.000
_cell.length_b   1.000
_cell.length_c   1.000
_cell.angle_alpha   90.00
_cell.angle_beta   90.00
_cell.angle_gamma   90.00
#
_symmetry.space_group_name_H-M   'P 1'
#
loop_
_entity.id
_entity.type
_entity.pdbx_description
1 polymer ?
#
loop_
_entity_poly.entity_id
_entity_poly.type
_entity_poly.pdbx_seq_one_letter_code
_entity_poly.pdbx_strand_id
1 'polypeptide(L)'
;MTSDAHRAIEAVWRIESARLIAGLTRLVRDVGVAEDLAQDALVAALEQWPASGVPDNPGAWLMATAKHRAIDGLRRGKMLERKHEELGAELEARQETAPDFDAAIDDHVGDDLLRLMFISCHPVLSTEARTALTLRLLGGLTTEEIARAFLVPVATIAQRIVRAKRTLAEARVPFEVPRGAELAARLASVLEVIYLVFNEGYSATAGDDWVRPALCEDALRLGRILAELMNEPEVHGLVALMEIQASRLRARVGPSGEPILLLDQDRARWDHLLVRRGLAALERAEELGGSLGPYALQAAIAACHARAPTPEQTDWTRITALYDALAQLAPSPVVELNRGVAYGMAFGPAAGLEIVDALVSQPALERYHLLWSVRGDLLAKLGRFEDARMEFERAASMTLNARERDLLLARAAKIP
;
A
#
# COMPACT_ATOMS: atom_id res chain seq x y z
N MET A 1 -17.97 -1.46 -30.45
CA MET A 1 -18.94 -2.00 -29.47
C MET A 1 -18.28 -3.00 -28.50
N THR A 2 -17.56 -4.05 -28.95
CA THR A 2 -16.88 -5.00 -28.03
C THR A 2 -15.82 -4.34 -27.12
N SER A 3 -15.05 -3.37 -27.61
CA SER A 3 -14.03 -2.64 -26.82
C SER A 3 -14.63 -1.78 -25.69
N ASP A 4 -15.83 -1.22 -25.87
CA ASP A 4 -16.48 -0.37 -24.86
C ASP A 4 -17.08 -1.21 -23.73
N ALA A 5 -17.69 -2.37 -24.09
CA ALA A 5 -18.20 -3.30 -23.09
C ALA A 5 -17.06 -3.87 -22.20
N HIS A 6 -15.94 -4.25 -22.79
CA HIS A 6 -14.79 -4.74 -22.01
C HIS A 6 -14.23 -3.68 -21.06
N ARG A 7 -14.09 -2.42 -21.52
CA ARG A 7 -13.66 -1.32 -20.65
C ARG A 7 -14.63 -1.07 -19.49
N ALA A 8 -15.93 -1.15 -19.76
CA ALA A 8 -16.94 -1.01 -18.72
C ALA A 8 -16.87 -2.16 -17.71
N ILE A 9 -16.70 -3.41 -18.17
CA ILE A 9 -16.53 -4.58 -17.29
C ILE A 9 -15.27 -4.42 -16.41
N GLU A 10 -14.16 -4.00 -16.99
CA GLU A 10 -12.92 -3.75 -16.24
C GLU A 10 -13.09 -2.67 -15.17
N ALA A 11 -13.77 -1.57 -15.49
CA ALA A 11 -14.07 -0.50 -14.54
C ALA A 11 -14.98 -1.00 -13.40
N VAL A 12 -16.04 -1.76 -13.72
CA VAL A 12 -16.91 -2.39 -12.71
C VAL A 12 -16.12 -3.33 -11.83
N TRP A 13 -15.26 -4.18 -12.41
CA TRP A 13 -14.44 -5.12 -11.66
C TRP A 13 -13.53 -4.42 -10.64
N ARG A 14 -12.87 -3.35 -11.06
CA ARG A 14 -11.99 -2.56 -10.15
C ARG A 14 -12.76 -1.96 -8.96
N ILE A 15 -14.04 -1.65 -9.14
CA ILE A 15 -14.87 -1.06 -8.08
C ILE A 15 -15.46 -2.15 -7.17
N GLU A 16 -15.96 -3.25 -7.75
CA GLU A 16 -16.81 -4.21 -7.05
C GLU A 16 -16.06 -5.47 -6.57
N SER A 17 -14.93 -5.82 -7.17
CA SER A 17 -14.24 -7.10 -6.89
C SER A 17 -13.92 -7.31 -5.42
N ALA A 18 -13.42 -6.30 -4.72
CA ALA A 18 -13.08 -6.42 -3.31
C ALA A 18 -14.31 -6.70 -2.42
N ARG A 19 -15.44 -6.02 -2.70
CA ARG A 19 -16.72 -6.21 -2.00
C ARG A 19 -17.28 -7.60 -2.29
N LEU A 20 -17.21 -8.02 -3.55
CA LEU A 20 -17.66 -9.34 -3.99
C LEU A 20 -16.86 -10.45 -3.29
N ILE A 21 -15.53 -10.37 -3.31
CA ILE A 21 -14.66 -11.36 -2.66
C ILE A 21 -14.88 -11.36 -1.14
N ALA A 22 -15.03 -10.19 -0.50
CA ALA A 22 -15.28 -10.10 0.93
C ALA A 22 -16.59 -10.78 1.32
N GLY A 23 -17.70 -10.49 0.63
CA GLY A 23 -18.99 -11.11 0.88
C GLY A 23 -18.98 -12.63 0.63
N LEU A 24 -18.29 -13.08 -0.43
CA LEU A 24 -18.11 -14.50 -0.72
C LEU A 24 -17.24 -15.20 0.34
N THR A 25 -16.16 -14.54 0.82
CA THR A 25 -15.30 -15.10 1.87
C THR A 25 -16.09 -15.36 3.15
N ARG A 26 -17.01 -14.47 3.52
CA ARG A 26 -17.92 -14.68 4.64
C ARG A 26 -18.80 -15.93 4.45
N LEU A 27 -19.24 -16.16 3.20
CA LEU A 27 -20.12 -17.29 2.86
C LEU A 27 -19.37 -18.62 2.87
N VAL A 28 -18.21 -18.68 2.17
CA VAL A 28 -17.47 -19.94 1.96
C VAL A 28 -16.34 -20.16 2.97
N ARG A 29 -16.00 -19.17 3.77
CA ARG A 29 -14.93 -19.18 4.79
C ARG A 29 -13.55 -19.56 4.27
N ASP A 30 -13.32 -19.35 2.97
CA ASP A 30 -12.05 -19.55 2.29
C ASP A 30 -11.85 -18.45 1.25
N VAL A 31 -10.76 -17.70 1.40
CA VAL A 31 -10.43 -16.57 0.52
C VAL A 31 -10.10 -17.05 -0.90
N GLY A 32 -9.49 -18.24 -1.04
CA GLY A 32 -9.15 -18.82 -2.32
C GLY A 32 -10.39 -19.18 -3.12
N VAL A 33 -11.31 -19.91 -2.49
CA VAL A 33 -12.59 -20.29 -3.08
C VAL A 33 -13.43 -19.05 -3.41
N ALA A 34 -13.43 -18.04 -2.52
CA ALA A 34 -14.16 -16.80 -2.75
C ALA A 34 -13.63 -16.03 -3.96
N GLU A 35 -12.31 -15.94 -4.13
CA GLU A 35 -11.73 -15.30 -5.32
C GLU A 35 -12.06 -16.07 -6.60
N ASP A 36 -11.96 -17.40 -6.58
CA ASP A 36 -12.27 -18.22 -7.76
C ASP A 36 -13.74 -18.06 -8.19
N LEU A 37 -14.68 -18.04 -7.24
CA LEU A 37 -16.10 -17.76 -7.50
C LEU A 37 -16.34 -16.33 -8.05
N ALA A 38 -15.60 -15.35 -7.54
CA ALA A 38 -15.67 -13.98 -8.04
C ALA A 38 -15.14 -13.87 -9.47
N GLN A 39 -14.02 -14.55 -9.79
CA GLN A 39 -13.50 -14.63 -11.17
C GLN A 39 -14.44 -15.35 -12.11
N ASP A 40 -15.09 -16.41 -11.67
CA ASP A 40 -16.13 -17.09 -12.43
C ASP A 40 -17.32 -16.17 -12.78
N ALA A 41 -17.70 -15.29 -11.85
CA ALA A 41 -18.74 -14.28 -12.13
C ALA A 41 -18.26 -13.22 -13.14
N LEU A 42 -16.98 -12.83 -13.09
CA LEU A 42 -16.37 -11.95 -14.09
C LEU A 42 -16.36 -12.59 -15.47
N VAL A 43 -15.98 -13.87 -15.58
CA VAL A 43 -16.04 -14.61 -16.86
C VAL A 43 -17.47 -14.61 -17.41
N ALA A 44 -18.47 -14.87 -16.57
CA ALA A 44 -19.86 -14.81 -17.00
C ALA A 44 -20.29 -13.39 -17.49
N ALA A 45 -19.79 -12.33 -16.85
CA ALA A 45 -20.01 -10.96 -17.30
C ALA A 45 -19.36 -10.70 -18.66
N LEU A 46 -18.12 -11.17 -18.87
CA LEU A 46 -17.41 -11.07 -20.15
C LEU A 46 -18.13 -11.79 -21.30
N GLU A 47 -18.83 -12.88 -21.01
CA GLU A 47 -19.60 -13.64 -21.98
C GLU A 47 -20.98 -13.00 -22.29
N GLN A 48 -21.66 -12.47 -21.27
CA GLN A 48 -23.05 -12.05 -21.37
C GLN A 48 -23.22 -10.57 -21.67
N TRP A 49 -22.50 -9.68 -21.00
CA TRP A 49 -22.72 -8.23 -21.11
C TRP A 49 -22.38 -7.62 -22.48
N PRO A 50 -21.46 -8.16 -23.30
CA PRO A 50 -21.28 -7.67 -24.66
C PRO A 50 -22.54 -7.79 -25.54
N ALA A 51 -23.43 -8.75 -25.24
CA ALA A 51 -24.67 -8.98 -25.98
C ALA A 51 -25.92 -8.35 -25.30
N SER A 52 -25.98 -8.44 -23.95
CA SER A 52 -27.16 -7.97 -23.17
C SER A 52 -27.05 -6.54 -22.69
N GLY A 53 -25.88 -5.92 -22.75
CA GLY A 53 -25.56 -4.68 -22.06
C GLY A 53 -25.12 -4.89 -20.60
N VAL A 54 -24.49 -3.86 -20.03
CA VAL A 54 -24.12 -3.83 -18.60
C VAL A 54 -25.39 -3.62 -17.79
N PRO A 55 -25.69 -4.43 -16.76
CA PRO A 55 -26.86 -4.25 -15.90
C PRO A 55 -26.87 -2.91 -15.17
N ASP A 56 -28.03 -2.41 -14.77
CA ASP A 56 -28.17 -1.17 -13.98
C ASP A 56 -27.44 -1.28 -12.62
N ASN A 57 -27.41 -2.46 -12.01
CA ASN A 57 -26.65 -2.74 -10.81
C ASN A 57 -25.67 -3.91 -11.04
N PRO A 58 -24.48 -3.62 -11.60
CA PRO A 58 -23.52 -4.65 -11.98
C PRO A 58 -22.93 -5.40 -10.77
N GLY A 59 -22.75 -4.73 -9.64
CA GLY A 59 -22.27 -5.36 -8.41
C GLY A 59 -23.24 -6.42 -7.87
N ALA A 60 -24.53 -6.12 -7.83
CA ALA A 60 -25.57 -7.06 -7.43
C ALA A 60 -25.66 -8.26 -8.38
N TRP A 61 -25.51 -8.03 -9.70
CA TRP A 61 -25.50 -9.09 -10.69
C TRP A 61 -24.32 -10.05 -10.52
N LEU A 62 -23.11 -9.50 -10.31
CA LEU A 62 -21.89 -10.30 -10.02
C LEU A 62 -22.07 -11.12 -8.75
N MET A 63 -22.58 -10.51 -7.69
CA MET A 63 -22.83 -11.17 -6.40
C MET A 63 -23.84 -12.32 -6.54
N ALA A 64 -24.97 -12.09 -7.22
CA ALA A 64 -25.98 -13.13 -7.46
C ALA A 64 -25.39 -14.30 -8.26
N THR A 65 -24.63 -13.99 -9.33
CA THR A 65 -24.00 -15.02 -10.18
C THR A 65 -23.00 -15.86 -9.39
N ALA A 66 -22.14 -15.22 -8.59
CA ALA A 66 -21.14 -15.91 -7.76
C ALA A 66 -21.81 -16.74 -6.66
N LYS A 67 -22.88 -16.24 -6.02
CA LYS A 67 -23.63 -16.98 -4.99
C LYS A 67 -24.29 -18.24 -5.55
N HIS A 68 -24.94 -18.17 -6.72
CA HIS A 68 -25.51 -19.38 -7.33
C HIS A 68 -24.46 -20.45 -7.52
N ARG A 69 -23.26 -20.09 -8.01
CA ARG A 69 -22.16 -21.03 -8.18
C ARG A 69 -21.63 -21.56 -6.85
N ALA A 70 -21.57 -20.71 -5.80
CA ALA A 70 -21.17 -21.13 -4.47
C ALA A 70 -22.14 -22.17 -3.87
N ILE A 71 -23.44 -21.90 -3.96
CA ILE A 71 -24.49 -22.81 -3.48
C ILE A 71 -24.45 -24.16 -4.24
N ASP A 72 -24.30 -24.12 -5.54
CA ASP A 72 -24.18 -25.34 -6.37
C ASP A 72 -22.90 -26.14 -6.06
N GLY A 73 -21.80 -25.45 -5.76
CA GLY A 73 -20.54 -26.06 -5.30
C GLY A 73 -20.72 -26.74 -3.93
N LEU A 74 -21.31 -26.04 -2.96
CA LEU A 74 -21.59 -26.57 -1.62
C LEU A 74 -22.56 -27.75 -1.66
N ARG A 75 -23.61 -27.70 -2.50
CA ARG A 75 -24.54 -28.82 -2.69
C ARG A 75 -23.85 -30.05 -3.28
N ARG A 76 -22.95 -29.86 -4.27
CA ARG A 76 -22.17 -30.95 -4.86
C ARG A 76 -21.19 -31.55 -3.85
N GLY A 77 -20.51 -30.72 -3.04
CA GLY A 77 -19.63 -31.15 -1.97
C GLY A 77 -20.37 -31.99 -0.92
N LYS A 78 -21.51 -31.51 -0.40
CA LYS A 78 -22.36 -32.23 0.54
C LYS A 78 -22.92 -33.54 -0.05
N MET A 79 -23.23 -33.57 -1.34
CA MET A 79 -23.66 -34.83 -2.02
C MET A 79 -22.51 -35.85 -2.15
N LEU A 80 -21.28 -35.36 -2.39
CA LEU A 80 -20.09 -36.23 -2.43
C LEU A 80 -19.73 -36.73 -1.02
N GLU A 81 -19.80 -35.90 0.00
CA GLU A 81 -19.61 -36.31 1.40
C GLU A 81 -20.67 -37.34 1.82
N ARG A 82 -21.95 -37.09 1.52
CA ARG A 82 -23.03 -38.06 1.75
C ARG A 82 -22.80 -39.39 1.02
N LYS A 83 -22.34 -39.37 -0.22
CA LYS A 83 -21.98 -40.60 -0.93
C LYS A 83 -20.79 -41.34 -0.31
N HIS A 84 -19.85 -40.60 0.33
CA HIS A 84 -18.75 -41.20 1.08
C HIS A 84 -19.22 -41.68 2.47
N GLU A 85 -20.17 -40.96 3.12
CA GLU A 85 -20.77 -41.36 4.40
C GLU A 85 -21.76 -42.54 4.24
N GLU A 86 -22.49 -42.62 3.14
CA GLU A 86 -23.36 -43.77 2.84
C GLU A 86 -22.57 -45.09 2.59
N LEU A 87 -21.24 -44.98 2.38
CA LEU A 87 -20.31 -46.09 2.37
C LEU A 87 -19.71 -46.43 3.74
N GLY A 88 -20.00 -45.66 4.79
CA GLY A 88 -19.52 -45.83 6.14
C GLY A 88 -20.51 -45.29 7.18
N ALA A 89 -21.47 -46.13 7.58
CA ALA A 89 -22.28 -46.11 8.80
C ALA A 89 -23.31 -44.97 9.00
N GLU A 90 -24.54 -45.38 9.17
CA GLU A 90 -25.69 -44.71 9.80
C GLU A 90 -25.29 -43.91 11.03
N LEU A 91 -25.59 -42.62 11.08
CA LEU A 91 -26.02 -41.90 12.28
C LEU A 91 -26.38 -40.41 11.99
N GLU A 92 -27.65 -40.14 12.30
CA GLU A 92 -28.29 -38.86 12.71
C GLU A 92 -28.20 -37.62 11.79
N ALA A 93 -29.30 -37.41 11.07
CA ALA A 93 -29.73 -36.19 10.45
C ALA A 93 -29.97 -35.07 11.48
N ARG A 94 -29.11 -34.03 11.49
CA ARG A 94 -29.54 -32.68 11.87
C ARG A 94 -29.70 -31.86 10.62
N GLN A 95 -30.93 -31.58 10.27
CA GLN A 95 -31.31 -30.53 9.34
C GLN A 95 -30.90 -29.17 9.92
N GLU A 96 -29.75 -28.66 9.56
CA GLU A 96 -29.49 -27.21 9.65
C GLU A 96 -30.18 -26.56 8.47
N THR A 97 -31.25 -25.82 8.76
CA THR A 97 -31.91 -24.90 7.86
C THR A 97 -30.86 -23.98 7.24
N ALA A 98 -30.81 -23.93 5.91
CA ALA A 98 -29.97 -22.96 5.20
C ALA A 98 -30.39 -21.54 5.66
N PRO A 99 -29.44 -20.68 6.08
CA PRO A 99 -29.75 -19.32 6.46
C PRO A 99 -30.38 -18.57 5.27
N ASP A 100 -31.34 -17.69 5.54
CA ASP A 100 -31.89 -16.76 4.58
C ASP A 100 -30.81 -15.75 4.18
N PHE A 101 -30.21 -15.97 2.99
CA PHE A 101 -29.01 -15.26 2.55
C PHE A 101 -29.30 -13.87 1.95
N ASP A 102 -30.55 -13.54 1.63
CA ASP A 102 -30.86 -12.31 0.91
C ASP A 102 -30.94 -11.07 1.81
N ALA A 103 -31.34 -11.23 3.08
CA ALA A 103 -31.48 -10.12 4.03
C ALA A 103 -30.16 -9.71 4.73
N ALA A 104 -29.10 -10.53 4.67
CA ALA A 104 -27.90 -10.34 5.48
C ALA A 104 -26.73 -9.62 4.76
N ILE A 105 -26.90 -9.17 3.52
CA ILE A 105 -25.74 -8.75 2.70
C ILE A 105 -25.53 -7.25 2.63
N ASP A 106 -26.59 -6.46 2.59
CA ASP A 106 -26.47 -5.01 2.45
C ASP A 106 -25.98 -4.30 3.73
N ASP A 107 -26.22 -4.87 4.91
CA ASP A 107 -25.85 -4.26 6.20
C ASP A 107 -24.37 -4.48 6.60
N HIS A 108 -23.62 -5.38 5.94
CA HIS A 108 -22.28 -5.80 6.40
C HIS A 108 -21.13 -5.56 5.41
N VAL A 109 -21.35 -4.86 4.32
CA VAL A 109 -20.32 -4.67 3.26
C VAL A 109 -19.04 -4.02 3.79
N GLY A 110 -19.17 -3.02 4.66
CA GLY A 110 -18.02 -2.37 5.29
C GLY A 110 -17.24 -3.30 6.19
N ASP A 111 -17.95 -4.05 7.05
CA ASP A 111 -17.36 -5.02 7.96
C ASP A 111 -16.66 -6.16 7.23
N ASP A 112 -17.25 -6.69 6.16
CA ASP A 112 -16.65 -7.77 5.37
C ASP A 112 -15.39 -7.31 4.65
N LEU A 113 -15.38 -6.08 4.13
CA LEU A 113 -14.21 -5.48 3.50
C LEU A 113 -13.06 -5.29 4.50
N LEU A 114 -13.39 -4.83 5.72
CA LEU A 114 -12.42 -4.70 6.80
C LEU A 114 -11.84 -6.06 7.20
N ARG A 115 -12.68 -7.11 7.32
CA ARG A 115 -12.23 -8.49 7.56
C ARG A 115 -11.29 -8.98 6.46
N LEU A 116 -11.60 -8.67 5.20
CA LEU A 116 -10.75 -9.02 4.06
C LEU A 116 -9.39 -8.32 4.12
N MET A 117 -9.34 -7.05 4.57
CA MET A 117 -8.07 -6.35 4.82
C MET A 117 -7.23 -7.05 5.89
N PHE A 118 -7.83 -7.38 7.02
CA PHE A 118 -7.12 -8.04 8.11
C PHE A 118 -6.62 -9.44 7.76
N ILE A 119 -7.38 -10.22 7.00
CA ILE A 119 -6.92 -11.56 6.58
C ILE A 119 -5.83 -11.47 5.51
N SER A 120 -5.95 -10.57 4.54
CA SER A 120 -4.95 -10.38 3.48
C SER A 120 -3.59 -9.90 4.01
N CYS A 121 -3.62 -9.09 5.08
CA CYS A 121 -2.44 -8.56 5.76
C CYS A 121 -2.02 -9.36 6.99
N HIS A 122 -2.47 -10.63 7.14
CA HIS A 122 -2.20 -11.43 8.33
C HIS A 122 -0.70 -11.69 8.50
N PRO A 123 -0.11 -11.51 9.73
CA PRO A 123 1.32 -11.66 9.98
C PRO A 123 1.86 -13.09 9.80
N VAL A 124 1.00 -14.10 9.66
CA VAL A 124 1.42 -15.45 9.24
C VAL A 124 2.03 -15.48 7.84
N LEU A 125 1.72 -14.48 7.02
CA LEU A 125 2.27 -14.30 5.67
C LEU A 125 3.52 -13.44 5.71
N SER A 126 4.47 -13.68 4.80
CA SER A 126 5.58 -12.74 4.59
C SER A 126 5.09 -11.40 4.03
N THR A 127 5.89 -10.35 4.20
CA THR A 127 5.53 -9.00 3.72
C THR A 127 5.22 -8.98 2.22
N GLU A 128 6.02 -9.69 1.40
CA GLU A 128 5.80 -9.78 -0.05
C GLU A 128 4.50 -10.54 -0.39
N ALA A 129 4.17 -11.56 0.41
CA ALA A 129 2.94 -12.34 0.21
C ALA A 129 1.72 -11.51 0.62
N ARG A 130 1.78 -10.77 1.73
CA ARG A 130 0.74 -9.82 2.17
C ARG A 130 0.49 -8.75 1.10
N THR A 131 1.56 -8.13 0.59
CA THR A 131 1.48 -7.10 -0.45
C THR A 131 0.84 -7.63 -1.73
N ALA A 132 1.31 -8.77 -2.24
CA ALA A 132 0.76 -9.36 -3.46
C ALA A 132 -0.72 -9.76 -3.29
N LEU A 133 -1.07 -10.36 -2.15
CA LEU A 133 -2.45 -10.78 -1.86
C LEU A 133 -3.39 -9.57 -1.69
N THR A 134 -2.95 -8.53 -0.99
CA THR A 134 -3.73 -7.29 -0.79
C THR A 134 -4.01 -6.59 -2.12
N LEU A 135 -3.01 -6.44 -2.98
CA LEU A 135 -3.21 -5.85 -4.31
C LEU A 135 -4.13 -6.70 -5.18
N ARG A 136 -4.04 -8.01 -5.07
CA ARG A 136 -4.92 -8.93 -5.81
C ARG A 136 -6.36 -8.84 -5.36
N LEU A 137 -6.63 -8.97 -4.05
CA LEU A 137 -7.98 -9.11 -3.49
C LEU A 137 -8.68 -7.78 -3.26
N LEU A 138 -7.94 -6.74 -2.86
CA LEU A 138 -8.46 -5.43 -2.49
C LEU A 138 -8.15 -4.38 -3.55
N GLY A 139 -6.99 -4.46 -4.20
CA GLY A 139 -6.58 -3.62 -5.32
C GLY A 139 -7.32 -3.94 -6.61
N GLY A 140 -7.76 -5.19 -6.78
CA GLY A 140 -8.36 -5.67 -8.02
C GLY A 140 -7.34 -5.80 -9.18
N LEU A 141 -6.03 -5.80 -8.86
CA LEU A 141 -4.97 -5.91 -9.85
C LEU A 141 -4.82 -7.35 -10.36
N THR A 142 -4.46 -7.47 -11.62
CA THR A 142 -4.07 -8.77 -12.19
C THR A 142 -2.67 -9.17 -11.71
N THR A 143 -2.35 -10.46 -11.83
CA THR A 143 -1.02 -10.99 -11.50
C THR A 143 0.07 -10.32 -12.33
N GLU A 144 -0.21 -10.01 -13.60
CA GLU A 144 0.68 -9.33 -14.53
C GLU A 144 0.91 -7.86 -14.12
N GLU A 145 -0.13 -7.16 -13.69
CA GLU A 145 -0.02 -5.77 -13.19
C GLU A 145 0.84 -5.71 -11.92
N ILE A 146 0.61 -6.64 -10.98
CA ILE A 146 1.42 -6.74 -9.75
C ILE A 146 2.88 -7.08 -10.10
N ALA A 147 3.10 -8.05 -10.99
CA ALA A 147 4.44 -8.45 -11.41
C ALA A 147 5.21 -7.29 -12.05
N ARG A 148 4.54 -6.54 -12.91
CA ARG A 148 5.08 -5.33 -13.55
C ARG A 148 5.38 -4.24 -12.52
N ALA A 149 4.48 -4.03 -11.56
CA ALA A 149 4.63 -3.02 -10.51
C ALA A 149 5.86 -3.27 -9.62
N PHE A 150 6.20 -4.53 -9.37
CA PHE A 150 7.33 -4.91 -8.51
C PHE A 150 8.55 -5.44 -9.29
N LEU A 151 8.52 -5.38 -10.62
CA LEU A 151 9.60 -5.85 -11.52
C LEU A 151 10.04 -7.30 -11.22
N VAL A 152 9.09 -8.17 -10.95
CA VAL A 152 9.32 -9.60 -10.73
C VAL A 152 8.59 -10.43 -11.78
N PRO A 153 9.06 -11.66 -12.08
CA PRO A 153 8.37 -12.53 -13.03
C PRO A 153 6.91 -12.81 -12.61
N VAL A 154 5.99 -12.86 -13.57
CA VAL A 154 4.57 -13.18 -13.35
C VAL A 154 4.40 -14.48 -12.57
N ALA A 155 5.18 -15.52 -12.91
CA ALA A 155 5.16 -16.79 -12.21
C ALA A 155 5.49 -16.65 -10.70
N THR A 156 6.38 -15.71 -10.33
CA THR A 156 6.73 -15.44 -8.94
C THR A 156 5.54 -14.90 -8.16
N ILE A 157 4.82 -13.92 -8.73
CA ILE A 157 3.61 -13.36 -8.10
C ILE A 157 2.51 -14.41 -8.02
N ALA A 158 2.27 -15.17 -9.10
CA ALA A 158 1.28 -16.24 -9.09
C ALA A 158 1.54 -17.25 -7.96
N GLN A 159 2.81 -17.72 -7.82
CA GLN A 159 3.19 -18.61 -6.73
C GLN A 159 3.05 -17.98 -5.34
N ARG A 160 3.39 -16.69 -5.18
CA ARG A 160 3.20 -15.98 -3.90
C ARG A 160 1.74 -15.95 -3.49
N ILE A 161 0.84 -15.59 -4.40
CA ILE A 161 -0.61 -15.54 -4.15
C ILE A 161 -1.16 -16.93 -3.80
N VAL A 162 -0.82 -17.97 -4.58
CA VAL A 162 -1.27 -19.34 -4.33
C VAL A 162 -0.79 -19.84 -2.96
N ARG A 163 0.50 -19.63 -2.64
CA ARG A 163 1.07 -20.02 -1.34
C ARG A 163 0.44 -19.24 -0.19
N ALA A 164 0.19 -17.93 -0.37
CA ALA A 164 -0.46 -17.10 0.64
C ALA A 164 -1.86 -17.62 0.99
N LYS A 165 -2.70 -17.88 -0.01
CA LYS A 165 -4.03 -18.45 0.17
C LYS A 165 -3.97 -19.80 0.91
N ARG A 166 -3.07 -20.67 0.48
CA ARG A 166 -2.87 -21.98 1.12
C ARG A 166 -2.42 -21.84 2.58
N THR A 167 -1.46 -20.94 2.87
CA THR A 167 -1.00 -20.71 4.25
C THR A 167 -2.13 -20.20 5.14
N LEU A 168 -2.99 -19.29 4.64
CA LEU A 168 -4.16 -18.81 5.38
C LEU A 168 -5.15 -19.94 5.69
N ALA A 169 -5.42 -20.82 4.70
CA ALA A 169 -6.31 -21.95 4.86
C ALA A 169 -5.74 -22.99 5.84
N GLU A 170 -4.46 -23.37 5.71
CA GLU A 170 -3.76 -24.31 6.59
C GLU A 170 -3.70 -23.80 8.04
N ALA A 171 -3.44 -22.50 8.22
CA ALA A 171 -3.43 -21.83 9.53
C ALA A 171 -4.84 -21.58 10.09
N ARG A 172 -5.91 -21.87 9.33
CA ARG A 172 -7.31 -21.63 9.69
C ARG A 172 -7.53 -20.21 10.20
N VAL A 173 -6.94 -19.21 9.54
CA VAL A 173 -7.06 -17.81 9.93
C VAL A 173 -8.53 -17.39 9.88
N PRO A 174 -9.12 -16.92 10.98
CA PRO A 174 -10.53 -16.57 11.01
C PRO A 174 -10.81 -15.32 10.16
N PHE A 175 -11.99 -15.30 9.49
CA PHE A 175 -12.46 -14.14 8.73
C PHE A 175 -13.20 -13.19 9.67
N GLU A 176 -12.43 -12.44 10.47
CA GLU A 176 -12.97 -11.52 11.49
C GLU A 176 -12.05 -10.29 11.66
N VAL A 177 -12.61 -9.26 12.28
CA VAL A 177 -11.82 -8.11 12.75
C VAL A 177 -11.26 -8.49 14.12
N PRO A 178 -9.91 -8.44 14.30
CA PRO A 178 -9.31 -8.74 15.60
C PRO A 178 -9.78 -7.75 16.66
N ARG A 179 -9.71 -8.15 17.94
CA ARG A 179 -10.17 -7.34 19.07
C ARG A 179 -9.11 -7.21 20.16
N GLY A 180 -9.27 -6.22 21.03
CA GLY A 180 -8.40 -6.02 22.18
C GLY A 180 -6.93 -5.85 21.79
N ALA A 181 -6.03 -6.52 22.49
CA ALA A 181 -4.58 -6.37 22.31
C ALA A 181 -4.08 -6.81 20.91
N GLU A 182 -4.78 -7.73 20.26
CA GLU A 182 -4.40 -8.19 18.92
C GLU A 182 -4.69 -7.14 17.84
N LEU A 183 -5.69 -6.29 18.02
CA LEU A 183 -6.11 -5.29 17.05
C LEU A 183 -4.95 -4.37 16.65
N ALA A 184 -4.21 -3.84 17.63
CA ALA A 184 -3.11 -2.89 17.37
C ALA A 184 -2.01 -3.52 16.50
N ALA A 185 -1.56 -4.74 16.82
CA ALA A 185 -0.54 -5.45 16.07
C ALA A 185 -1.01 -5.80 14.64
N ARG A 186 -2.27 -6.22 14.51
CA ARG A 186 -2.86 -6.57 13.22
C ARG A 186 -3.11 -5.34 12.36
N LEU A 187 -3.55 -4.22 12.96
CA LEU A 187 -3.71 -2.95 12.27
C LEU A 187 -2.35 -2.43 11.77
N ALA A 188 -1.29 -2.50 12.60
CA ALA A 188 0.05 -2.13 12.17
C ALA A 188 0.48 -2.89 10.91
N SER A 189 0.15 -4.18 10.80
CA SER A 189 0.43 -4.98 9.60
C SER A 189 -0.36 -4.51 8.37
N VAL A 190 -1.61 -4.07 8.53
CA VAL A 190 -2.40 -3.50 7.43
C VAL A 190 -1.79 -2.18 6.96
N LEU A 191 -1.48 -1.28 7.91
CA LEU A 191 -0.88 0.02 7.61
C LEU A 191 0.48 -0.12 6.91
N GLU A 192 1.32 -1.07 7.38
CA GLU A 192 2.60 -1.40 6.75
C GLU A 192 2.44 -1.78 5.27
N VAL A 193 1.50 -2.67 4.96
CA VAL A 193 1.27 -3.13 3.57
C VAL A 193 0.80 -1.98 2.69
N ILE A 194 -0.17 -1.17 3.14
CA ILE A 194 -0.66 -0.01 2.38
C ILE A 194 0.48 0.99 2.13
N TYR A 195 1.30 1.26 3.16
CA TYR A 195 2.43 2.16 3.04
C TYR A 195 3.53 1.64 2.10
N LEU A 196 3.82 0.34 2.12
CA LEU A 196 4.78 -0.27 1.19
C LEU A 196 4.33 -0.15 -0.27
N VAL A 197 3.04 -0.38 -0.55
CA VAL A 197 2.47 -0.17 -1.89
C VAL A 197 2.60 1.28 -2.31
N PHE A 198 2.28 2.21 -1.41
CA PHE A 198 2.42 3.64 -1.66
C PHE A 198 3.86 4.04 -1.96
N ASN A 199 4.81 3.58 -1.14
CA ASN A 199 6.23 3.91 -1.29
C ASN A 199 6.80 3.42 -2.63
N GLU A 200 6.46 2.20 -3.06
CA GLU A 200 6.88 1.69 -4.35
C GLU A 200 6.28 2.53 -5.50
N GLY A 201 5.07 3.04 -5.34
CA GLY A 201 4.45 3.98 -6.28
C GLY A 201 5.09 5.36 -6.27
N TYR A 202 5.45 5.85 -5.08
CA TYR A 202 5.99 7.19 -4.88
C TYR A 202 7.47 7.31 -5.25
N SER A 203 8.25 6.25 -5.05
CA SER A 203 9.68 6.17 -5.37
C SER A 203 10.03 4.75 -5.74
N ALA A 204 10.01 4.45 -7.04
CA ALA A 204 10.24 3.12 -7.54
C ALA A 204 11.66 2.63 -7.19
N THR A 205 11.75 1.48 -6.54
CA THR A 205 13.03 0.93 -6.06
C THR A 205 13.94 0.43 -7.19
N ALA A 206 13.37 0.12 -8.37
CA ALA A 206 14.10 -0.39 -9.51
C ALA A 206 13.40 -0.04 -10.83
N GLY A 207 14.12 -0.15 -11.96
CA GLY A 207 13.62 0.07 -13.31
C GLY A 207 13.88 1.48 -13.84
N ASP A 208 13.17 1.83 -14.91
CA ASP A 208 13.39 3.06 -15.67
C ASP A 208 12.50 4.21 -15.26
N ASP A 209 11.42 3.94 -14.52
CA ASP A 209 10.49 4.94 -14.02
C ASP A 209 10.86 5.38 -12.61
N TRP A 210 10.78 6.70 -12.36
CA TRP A 210 11.00 7.28 -11.03
C TRP A 210 9.77 7.13 -10.12
N VAL A 211 8.56 7.22 -10.68
CA VAL A 211 7.28 7.10 -9.97
C VAL A 211 6.33 6.16 -10.69
N ARG A 212 5.43 5.51 -9.95
CA ARG A 212 4.35 4.66 -10.45
C ARG A 212 3.02 5.13 -9.88
N PRO A 213 2.40 6.18 -10.46
CA PRO A 213 1.23 6.85 -9.88
C PRO A 213 0.06 5.93 -9.58
N ALA A 214 -0.17 4.90 -10.41
CA ALA A 214 -1.25 3.95 -10.23
C ALA A 214 -1.16 3.21 -8.87
N LEU A 215 0.05 2.83 -8.42
CA LEU A 215 0.22 2.22 -7.09
C LEU A 215 -0.09 3.21 -5.96
N CYS A 216 0.27 4.49 -6.11
CA CYS A 216 -0.10 5.52 -5.15
C CYS A 216 -1.62 5.69 -5.07
N GLU A 217 -2.32 5.67 -6.20
CA GLU A 217 -3.78 5.77 -6.28
C GLU A 217 -4.46 4.58 -5.60
N ASP A 218 -3.97 3.35 -5.84
CA ASP A 218 -4.48 2.15 -5.20
C ASP A 218 -4.27 2.17 -3.68
N ALA A 219 -3.06 2.55 -3.22
CA ALA A 219 -2.77 2.67 -1.79
C ALA A 219 -3.63 3.75 -1.12
N LEU A 220 -3.80 4.92 -1.76
CA LEU A 220 -4.68 5.99 -1.28
C LEU A 220 -6.13 5.52 -1.17
N ARG A 221 -6.63 4.79 -2.18
CA ARG A 221 -7.98 4.22 -2.15
C ARG A 221 -8.15 3.27 -0.97
N LEU A 222 -7.20 2.35 -0.75
CA LEU A 222 -7.23 1.41 0.38
C LEU A 222 -7.16 2.12 1.73
N GLY A 223 -6.28 3.11 1.86
CA GLY A 223 -6.16 3.91 3.08
C GLY A 223 -7.43 4.69 3.42
N ARG A 224 -8.09 5.30 2.40
CA ARG A 224 -9.36 6.01 2.57
C ARG A 224 -10.49 5.08 3.01
N ILE A 225 -10.61 3.92 2.37
CA ILE A 225 -11.59 2.90 2.77
C ILE A 225 -11.34 2.48 4.23
N LEU A 226 -10.08 2.25 4.60
CA LEU A 226 -9.74 1.88 5.97
C LEU A 226 -10.13 3.00 6.96
N ALA A 227 -9.91 4.27 6.62
CA ALA A 227 -10.27 5.42 7.45
C ALA A 227 -11.80 5.63 7.59
N GLU A 228 -12.58 5.23 6.60
CA GLU A 228 -14.05 5.19 6.70
C GLU A 228 -14.55 4.08 7.64
N LEU A 229 -13.82 2.95 7.68
CA LEU A 229 -14.20 1.77 8.46
C LEU A 229 -13.61 1.73 9.88
N MET A 230 -12.49 2.43 10.10
CA MET A 230 -11.76 2.46 11.38
C MET A 230 -11.34 3.87 11.75
N ASN A 231 -11.87 4.36 12.86
CA ASN A 231 -11.56 5.70 13.34
C ASN A 231 -10.36 5.68 14.32
N GLU A 232 -9.20 5.24 13.81
CA GLU A 232 -7.96 5.11 14.57
C GLU A 232 -6.95 6.20 14.18
N PRO A 233 -6.21 6.83 15.12
CA PRO A 233 -5.29 7.94 14.83
C PRO A 233 -4.25 7.59 13.75
N GLU A 234 -3.64 6.41 13.81
CA GLU A 234 -2.61 6.01 12.85
C GLU A 234 -3.15 5.68 11.46
N VAL A 235 -4.42 5.31 11.34
CA VAL A 235 -5.09 5.18 10.04
C VAL A 235 -5.21 6.55 9.36
N HIS A 236 -5.69 7.55 10.10
CA HIS A 236 -5.77 8.93 9.60
C HIS A 236 -4.39 9.52 9.38
N GLY A 237 -3.40 9.19 10.22
CA GLY A 237 -1.99 9.56 10.05
C GLY A 237 -1.41 9.04 8.75
N LEU A 238 -1.63 7.76 8.43
CA LEU A 238 -1.19 7.18 7.16
C LEU A 238 -1.87 7.82 5.95
N VAL A 239 -3.19 8.04 6.01
CA VAL A 239 -3.92 8.74 4.93
C VAL A 239 -3.38 10.15 4.74
N ALA A 240 -3.15 10.90 5.83
CA ALA A 240 -2.56 12.23 5.78
C ALA A 240 -1.18 12.23 5.10
N LEU A 241 -0.31 11.31 5.50
CA LEU A 241 1.02 11.15 4.90
C LEU A 241 0.95 10.90 3.40
N MET A 242 0.13 9.93 2.99
CA MET A 242 -0.02 9.56 1.58
C MET A 242 -0.65 10.67 0.73
N GLU A 243 -1.69 11.35 1.22
CA GLU A 243 -2.33 12.48 0.53
C GLU A 243 -1.34 13.62 0.31
N ILE A 244 -0.61 14.04 1.35
CA ILE A 244 0.37 15.12 1.26
C ILE A 244 1.52 14.73 0.33
N GLN A 245 2.02 13.53 0.41
CA GLN A 245 3.09 13.08 -0.49
C GLN A 245 2.62 12.94 -1.93
N ALA A 246 1.44 12.34 -2.17
CA ALA A 246 0.87 12.19 -3.51
C ALA A 246 0.59 13.54 -4.19
N SER A 247 0.29 14.60 -3.43
CA SER A 247 0.10 15.95 -3.97
C SER A 247 1.27 16.43 -4.82
N ARG A 248 2.47 15.92 -4.56
CA ARG A 248 3.72 16.32 -5.22
C ARG A 248 4.07 15.48 -6.45
N LEU A 249 3.36 14.39 -6.75
CA LEU A 249 3.73 13.44 -7.81
C LEU A 249 4.02 14.14 -9.15
N ARG A 250 3.19 15.12 -9.56
CA ARG A 250 3.38 15.88 -10.80
C ARG A 250 4.59 16.81 -10.77
N ALA A 251 5.02 17.26 -9.60
CA ALA A 251 6.16 18.14 -9.42
C ALA A 251 7.48 17.37 -9.22
N ARG A 252 7.42 16.07 -8.97
CA ARG A 252 8.58 15.20 -8.74
C ARG A 252 9.30 14.79 -10.01
N VAL A 253 8.64 14.96 -11.16
CA VAL A 253 9.14 14.48 -12.46
C VAL A 253 9.19 15.66 -13.42
N GLY A 254 10.34 15.84 -14.05
CA GLY A 254 10.55 16.83 -15.10
C GLY A 254 10.05 16.36 -16.46
N PRO A 255 10.17 17.22 -17.50
CA PRO A 255 9.65 16.95 -18.84
C PRO A 255 10.23 15.70 -19.51
N SER A 256 11.48 15.33 -19.18
CA SER A 256 12.18 14.15 -19.73
C SER A 256 12.09 12.93 -18.80
N GLY A 257 11.28 13.00 -17.75
CA GLY A 257 11.16 11.93 -16.75
C GLY A 257 12.23 11.96 -15.65
N GLU A 258 13.08 13.00 -15.63
CA GLU A 258 14.11 13.19 -14.62
C GLU A 258 13.51 13.50 -13.22
N PRO A 259 14.12 12.97 -12.14
CA PRO A 259 13.71 13.29 -10.77
C PRO A 259 13.97 14.75 -10.42
N ILE A 260 12.97 15.41 -9.81
CA ILE A 260 13.11 16.76 -9.24
C ILE A 260 13.12 16.62 -7.71
N LEU A 261 14.21 17.11 -7.07
CA LEU A 261 14.35 17.08 -5.62
C LEU A 261 13.33 17.99 -4.93
N LEU A 262 12.96 17.67 -3.69
CA LEU A 262 11.88 18.34 -2.98
C LEU A 262 12.03 19.88 -2.93
N LEU A 263 13.24 20.37 -2.71
CA LEU A 263 13.51 21.81 -2.62
C LEU A 263 13.47 22.52 -3.97
N ASP A 264 13.65 21.78 -5.08
CA ASP A 264 13.64 22.29 -6.44
C ASP A 264 12.25 22.17 -7.11
N GLN A 265 11.26 21.58 -6.40
CA GLN A 265 9.92 21.38 -6.94
C GLN A 265 9.15 22.70 -7.02
N ASP A 266 8.50 22.92 -8.16
CA ASP A 266 7.51 23.99 -8.30
C ASP A 266 6.26 23.64 -7.48
N ARG A 267 6.04 24.34 -6.37
CA ARG A 267 4.91 24.13 -5.46
C ARG A 267 3.56 24.49 -6.08
N ALA A 268 3.52 25.31 -7.13
CA ALA A 268 2.29 25.58 -7.88
C ALA A 268 1.77 24.34 -8.63
N ARG A 269 2.63 23.37 -8.88
CA ARG A 269 2.26 22.07 -9.51
C ARG A 269 1.77 21.03 -8.49
N TRP A 270 1.81 21.33 -7.19
CA TRP A 270 1.29 20.43 -6.17
C TRP A 270 -0.25 20.43 -6.23
N ASP A 271 -0.84 19.26 -6.01
CA ASP A 271 -2.30 19.14 -5.94
C ASP A 271 -2.81 19.69 -4.60
N HIS A 272 -3.33 20.92 -4.63
CA HIS A 272 -3.83 21.60 -3.43
C HIS A 272 -5.07 20.93 -2.82
N LEU A 273 -5.81 20.12 -3.59
CA LEU A 273 -6.92 19.34 -3.02
C LEU A 273 -6.37 18.23 -2.13
N LEU A 274 -5.36 17.48 -2.62
CA LEU A 274 -4.69 16.44 -1.84
C LEU A 274 -3.99 17.04 -0.60
N VAL A 275 -3.34 18.19 -0.75
CA VAL A 275 -2.75 18.90 0.42
C VAL A 275 -3.81 19.18 1.48
N ARG A 276 -4.96 19.80 1.11
CA ARG A 276 -6.03 20.11 2.07
C ARG A 276 -6.61 18.87 2.73
N ARG A 277 -6.85 17.81 1.95
CA ARG A 277 -7.36 16.53 2.47
C ARG A 277 -6.38 15.88 3.45
N GLY A 278 -5.10 15.89 3.10
CA GLY A 278 -4.06 15.36 3.97
C GLY A 278 -3.92 16.14 5.27
N LEU A 279 -3.99 17.48 5.22
CA LEU A 279 -3.97 18.31 6.44
C LEU A 279 -5.20 18.05 7.32
N ALA A 280 -6.40 17.93 6.73
CA ALA A 280 -7.61 17.60 7.48
C ALA A 280 -7.55 16.19 8.09
N ALA A 281 -6.96 15.22 7.39
CA ALA A 281 -6.75 13.87 7.95
C ALA A 281 -5.74 13.89 9.11
N LEU A 282 -4.70 14.72 9.05
CA LEU A 282 -3.76 14.91 10.16
C LEU A 282 -4.44 15.56 11.37
N GLU A 283 -5.24 16.60 11.17
CA GLU A 283 -6.04 17.22 12.23
C GLU A 283 -6.98 16.19 12.87
N ARG A 284 -7.60 15.32 12.06
CA ARG A 284 -8.43 14.23 12.58
C ARG A 284 -7.64 13.23 13.41
N ALA A 285 -6.41 12.88 13.02
CA ALA A 285 -5.53 12.02 13.82
C ALA A 285 -5.21 12.65 15.19
N GLU A 286 -4.97 13.97 15.22
CA GLU A 286 -4.70 14.73 16.43
C GLU A 286 -5.95 14.82 17.35
N GLU A 287 -7.13 15.04 16.78
CA GLU A 287 -8.42 15.11 17.53
C GLU A 287 -8.79 13.78 18.20
N LEU A 288 -8.45 12.64 17.59
CA LEU A 288 -8.73 11.33 18.15
C LEU A 288 -7.94 11.03 19.43
N GLY A 289 -6.95 11.86 19.72
CA GLY A 289 -6.27 11.92 21.02
C GLY A 289 -5.06 11.01 21.14
N GLY A 290 -4.33 11.23 22.24
CA GLY A 290 -3.10 10.53 22.53
C GLY A 290 -1.85 11.19 21.93
N SER A 291 -0.71 10.50 22.02
CA SER A 291 0.51 10.87 21.31
C SER A 291 0.41 10.47 19.84
N LEU A 292 0.94 11.30 18.94
CA LEU A 292 1.03 10.94 17.52
C LEU A 292 1.89 9.66 17.37
N GLY A 293 1.37 8.71 16.61
CA GLY A 293 2.10 7.50 16.25
C GLY A 293 3.05 7.74 15.06
N PRO A 294 3.75 6.70 14.59
CA PRO A 294 4.78 6.84 13.57
C PRO A 294 4.29 7.44 12.24
N TYR A 295 3.09 7.07 11.76
CA TYR A 295 2.57 7.61 10.51
C TYR A 295 2.08 9.05 10.68
N ALA A 296 1.43 9.37 11.79
CA ALA A 296 0.99 10.73 12.09
C ALA A 296 2.19 11.69 12.26
N LEU A 297 3.28 11.27 12.90
CA LEU A 297 4.53 12.05 12.98
C LEU A 297 5.15 12.29 11.59
N GLN A 298 5.21 11.27 10.73
CA GLN A 298 5.69 11.43 9.36
C GLN A 298 4.77 12.35 8.54
N ALA A 299 3.45 12.28 8.74
CA ALA A 299 2.49 13.20 8.14
C ALA A 299 2.70 14.64 8.62
N ALA A 300 2.98 14.85 9.91
CA ALA A 300 3.29 16.17 10.47
C ALA A 300 4.58 16.75 9.86
N ILE A 301 5.62 15.93 9.64
CA ILE A 301 6.84 16.33 8.93
C ILE A 301 6.49 16.74 7.49
N ALA A 302 5.72 15.94 6.77
CA ALA A 302 5.28 16.26 5.41
C ALA A 302 4.42 17.54 5.36
N ALA A 303 3.59 17.77 6.38
CA ALA A 303 2.77 18.96 6.54
C ALA A 303 3.61 20.24 6.73
N CYS A 304 4.78 20.18 7.36
CA CYS A 304 5.70 21.33 7.45
C CYS A 304 6.12 21.81 6.06
N HIS A 305 6.39 20.91 5.13
CA HIS A 305 6.69 21.24 3.74
C HIS A 305 5.46 21.76 2.99
N ALA A 306 4.29 21.16 3.21
CA ALA A 306 3.05 21.52 2.51
C ALA A 306 2.49 22.86 2.93
N ARG A 307 2.71 23.27 4.19
CA ARG A 307 2.29 24.58 4.73
C ARG A 307 3.21 25.72 4.33
N ALA A 308 4.46 25.45 4.01
CA ALA A 308 5.42 26.46 3.62
C ALA A 308 5.18 26.93 2.17
N PRO A 309 4.96 28.22 1.90
CA PRO A 309 4.78 28.76 0.56
C PRO A 309 6.00 28.57 -0.35
N THR A 310 7.20 28.65 0.22
CA THR A 310 8.47 28.46 -0.48
C THR A 310 9.38 27.48 0.27
N PRO A 311 10.37 26.87 -0.39
CA PRO A 311 11.32 25.96 0.27
C PRO A 311 12.05 26.60 1.47
N GLU A 312 12.40 27.88 1.36
CA GLU A 312 13.14 28.64 2.38
C GLU A 312 12.30 28.87 3.64
N GLN A 313 10.98 28.88 3.51
CA GLN A 313 10.04 29.08 4.63
C GLN A 313 9.67 27.75 5.33
N THR A 314 10.27 26.64 4.93
CA THR A 314 10.05 25.36 5.60
C THR A 314 10.56 25.42 7.04
N ASP A 315 9.69 25.05 8.00
CA ASP A 315 10.04 25.03 9.43
C ASP A 315 10.90 23.81 9.78
N TRP A 316 12.19 23.94 9.51
CA TRP A 316 13.16 22.87 9.76
C TRP A 316 13.36 22.61 11.26
N THR A 317 13.18 23.61 12.11
CA THR A 317 13.25 23.45 13.57
C THR A 317 12.14 22.53 14.06
N ARG A 318 10.91 22.74 13.57
CA ARG A 318 9.79 21.84 13.86
C ARG A 318 10.02 20.43 13.30
N ILE A 319 10.56 20.32 12.08
CA ILE A 319 10.88 19.03 11.45
C ILE A 319 11.91 18.25 12.30
N THR A 320 12.96 18.90 12.84
CA THR A 320 13.93 18.21 13.71
C THR A 320 13.27 17.67 14.97
N ALA A 321 12.42 18.46 15.64
CA ALA A 321 11.69 18.03 16.83
C ALA A 321 10.76 16.83 16.55
N LEU A 322 10.11 16.83 15.39
CA LEU A 322 9.27 15.68 14.95
C LEU A 322 10.10 14.43 14.66
N TYR A 323 11.28 14.57 14.06
CA TYR A 323 12.20 13.45 13.88
C TYR A 323 12.78 12.94 15.19
N ASP A 324 13.06 13.80 16.16
CA ASP A 324 13.49 13.40 17.51
C ASP A 324 12.41 12.56 18.19
N ALA A 325 11.13 12.96 18.08
CA ALA A 325 10.01 12.17 18.59
C ALA A 325 9.85 10.83 17.83
N LEU A 326 9.98 10.84 16.50
CA LEU A 326 9.86 9.65 15.68
C LEU A 326 11.00 8.66 15.97
N ALA A 327 12.24 9.14 16.18
CA ALA A 327 13.39 8.30 16.52
C ALA A 327 13.24 7.61 17.88
N GLN A 328 12.56 8.26 18.85
CA GLN A 328 12.24 7.64 20.13
C GLN A 328 11.13 6.60 20.04
N LEU A 329 10.11 6.86 19.22
CA LEU A 329 8.93 6.00 19.11
C LEU A 329 9.16 4.79 18.19
N ALA A 330 9.85 5.00 17.08
CA ALA A 330 10.12 4.00 16.04
C ALA A 330 11.58 4.08 15.59
N PRO A 331 12.55 3.67 16.44
CA PRO A 331 13.96 3.76 16.14
C PRO A 331 14.31 2.95 14.90
N SER A 332 14.93 3.60 13.92
CA SER A 332 15.34 2.99 12.65
C SER A 332 16.53 3.74 12.07
N PRO A 333 17.54 3.05 11.48
CA PRO A 333 18.64 3.71 10.80
C PRO A 333 18.19 4.67 9.68
N VAL A 334 17.05 4.40 9.04
CA VAL A 334 16.48 5.29 8.01
C VAL A 334 15.87 6.55 8.64
N VAL A 335 15.22 6.42 9.80
CA VAL A 335 14.71 7.58 10.55
C VAL A 335 15.88 8.46 10.99
N GLU A 336 16.97 7.87 11.51
CA GLU A 336 18.18 8.60 11.89
C GLU A 336 18.84 9.29 10.70
N LEU A 337 18.87 8.66 9.53
CA LEU A 337 19.40 9.29 8.31
C LEU A 337 18.59 10.54 7.93
N ASN A 338 17.27 10.44 7.95
CA ASN A 338 16.38 11.57 7.65
C ASN A 338 16.48 12.66 8.75
N ARG A 339 16.67 12.25 10.01
CA ARG A 339 16.95 13.17 11.11
C ARG A 339 18.24 13.95 10.84
N GLY A 340 19.30 13.29 10.37
CA GLY A 340 20.54 13.94 9.95
C GLY A 340 20.34 14.99 8.85
N VAL A 341 19.46 14.72 7.86
CA VAL A 341 19.07 15.70 6.85
C VAL A 341 18.40 16.93 7.50
N ALA A 342 17.43 16.69 8.39
CA ALA A 342 16.70 17.77 9.06
C ALA A 342 17.63 18.64 9.93
N TYR A 343 18.54 18.03 10.68
CA TYR A 343 19.56 18.74 11.47
C TYR A 343 20.51 19.53 10.57
N GLY A 344 20.92 18.97 9.41
CA GLY A 344 21.75 19.68 8.45
C GLY A 344 21.08 20.92 7.86
N MET A 345 19.75 20.87 7.71
CA MET A 345 18.96 22.01 7.23
C MET A 345 18.68 23.05 8.32
N ALA A 346 18.43 22.62 9.56
CA ALA A 346 18.11 23.51 10.67
C ALA A 346 19.33 24.18 11.29
N PHE A 347 20.43 23.43 11.47
CA PHE A 347 21.58 23.84 12.28
C PHE A 347 22.89 23.89 11.48
N GLY A 348 22.83 23.64 10.17
CA GLY A 348 23.97 23.64 9.26
C GLY A 348 24.51 22.26 8.94
N PRO A 349 25.19 22.13 7.78
CA PRO A 349 25.57 20.83 7.23
C PRO A 349 26.54 20.02 8.12
N ALA A 350 27.32 20.67 8.98
CA ALA A 350 28.20 19.99 9.93
C ALA A 350 27.42 19.20 10.98
N ALA A 351 26.34 19.77 11.53
CA ALA A 351 25.48 19.07 12.49
C ALA A 351 24.77 17.85 11.88
N GLY A 352 24.34 17.97 10.63
CA GLY A 352 23.76 16.83 9.90
C GLY A 352 24.78 15.74 9.61
N LEU A 353 26.02 16.12 9.23
CA LEU A 353 27.08 15.19 8.88
C LEU A 353 27.52 14.36 10.10
N GLU A 354 27.56 14.94 11.30
CA GLU A 354 27.86 14.22 12.54
C GLU A 354 26.91 13.04 12.76
N ILE A 355 25.60 13.24 12.57
CA ILE A 355 24.59 12.19 12.69
C ILE A 355 24.79 11.13 11.57
N VAL A 356 25.00 11.58 10.34
CA VAL A 356 25.13 10.68 9.18
C VAL A 356 26.42 9.85 9.23
N ASP A 357 27.53 10.43 9.69
CA ASP A 357 28.81 9.72 9.84
C ASP A 357 28.71 8.59 10.88
N ALA A 358 27.92 8.75 11.94
CA ALA A 358 27.66 7.71 12.91
C ALA A 358 26.91 6.50 12.30
N LEU A 359 26.21 6.68 11.18
CA LEU A 359 25.46 5.63 10.49
C LEU A 359 26.30 4.83 9.48
N VAL A 360 27.48 5.30 9.10
CA VAL A 360 28.35 4.66 8.09
C VAL A 360 28.74 3.22 8.46
N SER A 361 28.87 2.94 9.76
CA SER A 361 29.21 1.61 10.27
C SER A 361 27.99 0.71 10.53
N GLN A 362 26.76 1.17 10.26
CA GLN A 362 25.55 0.41 10.48
C GLN A 362 25.33 -0.64 9.38
N PRO A 363 25.33 -1.96 9.69
CA PRO A 363 25.20 -3.00 8.67
C PRO A 363 23.90 -2.90 7.84
N ALA A 364 22.82 -2.43 8.46
CA ALA A 364 21.53 -2.25 7.80
C ALA A 364 21.57 -1.21 6.66
N LEU A 365 22.49 -0.26 6.71
CA LEU A 365 22.65 0.80 5.71
C LEU A 365 23.83 0.60 4.75
N GLU A 366 24.63 -0.45 4.91
CA GLU A 366 25.82 -0.70 4.09
C GLU A 366 25.53 -0.65 2.58
N ARG A 367 24.40 -1.22 2.17
CA ARG A 367 23.95 -1.26 0.78
C ARG A 367 22.83 -0.25 0.46
N TYR A 368 22.57 0.69 1.36
CA TYR A 368 21.51 1.68 1.21
C TYR A 368 22.07 2.95 0.56
N HIS A 369 21.90 3.09 -0.75
CA HIS A 369 22.45 4.15 -1.58
C HIS A 369 22.12 5.56 -1.07
N LEU A 370 20.97 5.76 -0.43
CA LEU A 370 20.57 7.08 0.09
C LEU A 370 21.46 7.56 1.24
N LEU A 371 22.10 6.67 2.02
CA LEU A 371 23.10 7.06 3.01
C LEU A 371 24.23 7.86 2.35
N TRP A 372 24.78 7.33 1.26
CA TRP A 372 25.89 7.93 0.54
C TRP A 372 25.48 9.18 -0.22
N SER A 373 24.26 9.19 -0.79
CA SER A 373 23.67 10.38 -1.41
C SER A 373 23.51 11.55 -0.45
N VAL A 374 22.98 11.29 0.76
CA VAL A 374 22.82 12.31 1.82
C VAL A 374 24.18 12.78 2.32
N ARG A 375 25.11 11.85 2.57
CA ARG A 375 26.46 12.19 3.00
C ARG A 375 27.18 13.07 1.98
N GLY A 376 27.09 12.71 0.69
CA GLY A 376 27.62 13.50 -0.41
C GLY A 376 27.04 14.91 -0.47
N ASP A 377 25.74 15.08 -0.24
CA ASP A 377 25.08 16.40 -0.20
C ASP A 377 25.62 17.29 0.94
N LEU A 378 25.76 16.72 2.14
CA LEU A 378 26.29 17.44 3.29
C LEU A 378 27.77 17.82 3.11
N LEU A 379 28.58 16.92 2.56
CA LEU A 379 29.99 17.16 2.23
C LEU A 379 30.14 18.27 1.19
N ALA A 380 29.33 18.27 0.13
CA ALA A 380 29.32 19.31 -0.88
C ALA A 380 28.99 20.70 -0.29
N LYS A 381 28.01 20.76 0.60
CA LYS A 381 27.64 22.00 1.33
C LYS A 381 28.74 22.52 2.26
N LEU A 382 29.65 21.63 2.70
CA LEU A 382 30.85 21.97 3.50
C LEU A 382 32.07 22.32 2.65
N GLY A 383 31.96 22.28 1.31
CA GLY A 383 33.08 22.52 0.39
C GLY A 383 34.05 21.34 0.26
N ARG A 384 33.71 20.16 0.80
CA ARG A 384 34.50 18.92 0.69
C ARG A 384 34.16 18.19 -0.63
N PHE A 385 34.55 18.82 -1.71
CA PHE A 385 34.08 18.46 -3.06
C PHE A 385 34.54 17.09 -3.54
N GLU A 386 35.80 16.70 -3.31
CA GLU A 386 36.33 15.40 -3.70
C GLU A 386 35.58 14.27 -2.97
N ASP A 387 35.41 14.42 -1.64
CA ASP A 387 34.68 13.44 -0.83
C ASP A 387 33.21 13.34 -1.29
N ALA A 388 32.57 14.45 -1.58
CA ALA A 388 31.19 14.50 -2.04
C ALA A 388 31.00 13.79 -3.39
N ARG A 389 31.93 13.98 -4.34
CA ARG A 389 31.93 13.31 -5.64
C ARG A 389 31.99 11.79 -5.46
N MET A 390 32.94 11.30 -4.65
CA MET A 390 33.08 9.86 -4.36
C MET A 390 31.80 9.26 -3.78
N GLU A 391 31.11 9.98 -2.90
CA GLU A 391 29.88 9.48 -2.28
C GLU A 391 28.71 9.44 -3.27
N PHE A 392 28.57 10.40 -4.16
CA PHE A 392 27.55 10.35 -5.22
C PHE A 392 27.82 9.22 -6.22
N GLU A 393 29.06 9.00 -6.64
CA GLU A 393 29.42 7.89 -7.51
C GLU A 393 29.18 6.54 -6.83
N ARG A 394 29.49 6.42 -5.55
CA ARG A 394 29.18 5.25 -4.74
C ARG A 394 27.67 5.00 -4.68
N ALA A 395 26.87 6.01 -4.36
CA ALA A 395 25.41 5.91 -4.35
C ALA A 395 24.87 5.49 -5.70
N ALA A 396 25.38 6.07 -6.80
CA ALA A 396 24.97 5.73 -8.16
C ALA A 396 25.27 4.26 -8.54
N SER A 397 26.35 3.69 -8.00
CA SER A 397 26.69 2.28 -8.23
C SER A 397 25.78 1.29 -7.51
N MET A 398 25.04 1.75 -6.50
CA MET A 398 24.19 0.90 -5.63
C MET A 398 22.71 0.93 -6.02
N THR A 399 22.22 2.05 -6.59
CA THR A 399 20.80 2.14 -6.95
C THR A 399 20.45 1.26 -8.15
N LEU A 400 19.28 0.60 -8.08
CA LEU A 400 18.72 -0.19 -9.17
C LEU A 400 17.77 0.63 -10.07
N ASN A 401 17.48 1.88 -9.71
CA ASN A 401 16.66 2.79 -10.49
C ASN A 401 17.53 3.62 -11.45
N ALA A 402 17.25 3.55 -12.75
CA ALA A 402 18.06 4.22 -13.77
C ALA A 402 18.01 5.75 -13.64
N ARG A 403 16.83 6.34 -13.38
CA ARG A 403 16.66 7.79 -13.25
C ARG A 403 17.39 8.35 -12.03
N GLU A 404 17.38 7.61 -10.94
CA GLU A 404 18.11 7.99 -9.72
C GLU A 404 19.63 7.91 -9.94
N ARG A 405 20.09 6.88 -10.64
CA ARG A 405 21.50 6.75 -11.02
C ARG A 405 21.96 7.95 -11.87
N ASP A 406 21.18 8.31 -12.88
CA ASP A 406 21.49 9.45 -13.75
C ASP A 406 21.54 10.77 -12.96
N LEU A 407 20.60 10.97 -12.01
CA LEU A 407 20.59 12.12 -11.12
C LEU A 407 21.86 12.17 -10.26
N LEU A 408 22.27 11.06 -9.66
CA LEU A 408 23.45 10.99 -8.78
C LEU A 408 24.74 11.25 -9.55
N LEU A 409 24.89 10.69 -10.75
CA LEU A 409 26.02 10.95 -11.64
C LEU A 409 26.06 12.40 -12.12
N ALA A 410 24.90 12.98 -12.44
CA ALA A 410 24.81 14.40 -12.80
C ALA A 410 25.20 15.32 -11.63
N ARG A 411 24.87 14.95 -10.38
CA ARG A 411 25.30 15.67 -9.18
C ARG A 411 26.81 15.57 -8.98
N ALA A 412 27.39 14.37 -9.13
CA ALA A 412 28.85 14.16 -9.05
C ALA A 412 29.59 15.02 -10.08
N ALA A 413 29.09 15.08 -11.31
CA ALA A 413 29.70 15.86 -12.40
C ALA A 413 29.58 17.37 -12.21
N LYS A 414 28.61 17.88 -11.48
CA LYS A 414 28.42 19.32 -11.20
C LYS A 414 29.28 19.85 -10.05
N ILE A 415 29.90 18.97 -9.30
CA ILE A 415 30.81 19.36 -8.19
C ILE A 415 32.09 19.94 -8.80
N PRO A 416 32.55 21.13 -8.33
CA PRO A 416 33.76 21.78 -8.80
C PRO A 416 35.02 20.90 -8.73
#